data_7d2b959ebf52edcb8bf1916e4cb3c7ca
#
_entry.id   7d2b959ebf52edcb8bf1916e4cb3c7ca
#
_cell.length_a   1.000
_cell.length_b   1.000
_cell.length_c   1.000
_cell.angle_alpha   90.00
_cell.angle_beta   90.00
_cell.angle_gamma   90.00
#
_symmetry.space_group_name_H-M   'P 1'
#
loop_
_entity.id
_entity.type
_entity.pdbx_description
1 polymer ?
#
loop_
_entity_poly.entity_id
_entity_poly.type
_entity_poly.pdbx_seq_one_letter_code
_entity_poly.pdbx_strand_id
1 'polypeptide(L)'
;MSDPVIKIAHNLYRVPTMGSGINSFFITEADGSITLIDTGLKTAPKKLVAAIKYLKKDPSDIKRVLFTHSHDDHAGGAAKIIEIIGSPKVYAHEAEAQYLESGKNPPRDLTHLAGFFFRFTPEGKFNPIKVTDKLIDKQVLPIGGGLQVIHTPGHTPGHVSYLHQESKTLITGDSVFNFGFKIAWSLSAFCTNFNQSKETALKFLDLDFDTAAFTHGPHIQKGGKQKLKKFLT
;
A
#
# COMPACT_ATOMS: atom_id res chain seq x y z
N MET A 1 -10.71 -14.58 -18.73
CA MET A 1 -10.10 -13.35 -18.12
C MET A 1 -10.10 -13.58 -16.63
N SER A 2 -9.03 -13.27 -15.92
CA SER A 2 -8.99 -13.35 -14.46
C SER A 2 -9.89 -12.26 -13.87
N ASP A 3 -10.50 -12.55 -12.72
CA ASP A 3 -11.32 -11.57 -12.00
C ASP A 3 -10.51 -10.30 -11.69
N PRO A 4 -11.10 -9.12 -11.84
CA PRO A 4 -10.41 -7.85 -11.56
C PRO A 4 -10.15 -7.62 -10.07
N VAL A 5 -10.77 -8.43 -9.20
CA VAL A 5 -10.56 -8.42 -7.74
C VAL A 5 -10.34 -9.83 -7.24
N ILE A 6 -9.55 -9.96 -6.19
CA ILE A 6 -9.30 -11.21 -5.49
C ILE A 6 -9.72 -11.03 -4.03
N LYS A 7 -10.72 -11.77 -3.60
CA LYS A 7 -11.23 -11.70 -2.23
C LYS A 7 -10.20 -12.29 -1.26
N ILE A 8 -9.80 -11.51 -0.26
CA ILE A 8 -8.91 -11.93 0.84
C ILE A 8 -9.75 -12.32 2.06
N ALA A 9 -10.70 -11.45 2.44
CA ALA A 9 -11.63 -11.67 3.54
C ALA A 9 -13.05 -11.23 3.13
N HIS A 10 -14.02 -11.28 4.03
CA HIS A 10 -15.40 -10.97 3.65
C HIS A 10 -15.57 -9.53 3.12
N ASN A 11 -14.79 -8.57 3.62
CA ASN A 11 -14.82 -7.15 3.28
C ASN A 11 -13.48 -6.61 2.74
N LEU A 12 -12.46 -7.46 2.55
CA LEU A 12 -11.15 -7.06 2.07
C LEU A 12 -10.81 -7.73 0.74
N TYR A 13 -10.42 -6.93 -0.25
CA TYR A 13 -10.12 -7.38 -1.61
C TYR A 13 -8.77 -6.84 -2.07
N ARG A 14 -7.99 -7.67 -2.77
CA ARG A 14 -6.80 -7.26 -3.52
C ARG A 14 -7.19 -6.96 -4.96
N VAL A 15 -6.74 -5.84 -5.49
CA VAL A 15 -6.99 -5.38 -6.86
C VAL A 15 -5.66 -5.35 -7.62
N PRO A 16 -5.38 -6.34 -8.48
CA PRO A 16 -4.17 -6.35 -9.30
C PRO A 16 -4.21 -5.21 -10.33
N THR A 17 -3.36 -4.20 -10.18
CA THR A 17 -3.28 -3.06 -11.09
C THR A 17 -2.26 -3.22 -12.21
N MET A 18 -1.21 -4.06 -11.97
CA MET A 18 -0.25 -4.48 -13.01
C MET A 18 0.06 -5.98 -12.85
N GLY A 19 -0.84 -6.84 -13.33
CA GLY A 19 -0.77 -8.27 -13.01
C GLY A 19 -0.79 -8.49 -11.50
N SER A 20 0.00 -9.42 -10.98
CA SER A 20 0.24 -9.54 -9.53
C SER A 20 1.43 -8.69 -9.05
N GLY A 21 2.10 -7.95 -9.94
CA GLY A 21 3.29 -7.17 -9.63
C GLY A 21 3.00 -5.90 -8.84
N ILE A 22 1.83 -5.27 -9.02
CA ILE A 22 1.38 -4.10 -8.24
C ILE A 22 -0.07 -4.31 -7.87
N ASN A 23 -0.39 -4.14 -6.59
CA ASN A 23 -1.72 -4.32 -6.03
C ASN A 23 -2.17 -3.09 -5.25
N SER A 24 -3.45 -2.76 -5.41
CA SER A 24 -4.21 -1.91 -4.51
C SER A 24 -5.18 -2.78 -3.70
N PHE A 25 -5.80 -2.20 -2.66
CA PHE A 25 -6.76 -2.95 -1.85
C PHE A 25 -8.05 -2.15 -1.67
N PHE A 26 -9.18 -2.85 -1.64
CA PHE A 26 -10.47 -2.31 -1.22
C PHE A 26 -10.88 -2.90 0.10
N ILE A 27 -11.34 -2.05 1.00
CA ILE A 27 -12.09 -2.45 2.20
C ILE A 27 -13.51 -1.90 2.03
N THR A 28 -14.50 -2.78 2.11
CA THR A 28 -15.92 -2.41 1.99
C THR A 28 -16.56 -2.34 3.37
N GLU A 29 -17.41 -1.36 3.58
CA GLU A 29 -18.14 -1.15 4.82
C GLU A 29 -19.59 -1.60 4.73
N ALA A 30 -20.25 -1.79 5.87
CA ALA A 30 -21.65 -2.16 5.94
C ALA A 30 -22.60 -1.10 5.34
N ASP A 31 -22.22 0.19 5.39
CA ASP A 31 -22.95 1.29 4.77
C ASP A 31 -22.75 1.38 3.25
N GLY A 32 -21.97 0.45 2.70
CA GLY A 32 -21.66 0.39 1.27
C GLY A 32 -20.45 1.21 0.85
N SER A 33 -19.88 2.04 1.72
CA SER A 33 -18.69 2.82 1.41
C SER A 33 -17.45 1.94 1.21
N ILE A 34 -16.47 2.46 0.48
CA ILE A 34 -15.22 1.78 0.15
C ILE A 34 -14.05 2.64 0.64
N THR A 35 -13.07 1.99 1.23
CA THR A 35 -11.74 2.52 1.45
C THR A 35 -10.79 1.90 0.42
N LEU A 36 -10.08 2.74 -0.33
CA LEU A 36 -9.03 2.33 -1.27
C LEU A 36 -7.67 2.51 -0.59
N ILE A 37 -6.83 1.48 -0.60
CA ILE A 37 -5.42 1.56 -0.18
C ILE A 37 -4.56 1.46 -1.43
N ASP A 38 -3.75 2.47 -1.68
CA ASP A 38 -2.91 2.72 -2.84
C ASP A 38 -3.69 2.79 -4.16
N THR A 39 -3.17 3.54 -5.11
CA THR A 39 -3.85 3.83 -6.38
C THR A 39 -3.13 3.26 -7.60
N GLY A 40 -2.00 2.61 -7.38
CA GLY A 40 -1.18 2.05 -8.44
C GLY A 40 -0.52 3.11 -9.33
N LEU A 41 0.03 2.66 -10.44
CA LEU A 41 0.60 3.51 -11.48
C LEU A 41 -0.46 4.45 -12.10
N LYS A 42 -0.01 5.47 -12.83
CA LYS A 42 -0.86 6.42 -13.60
C LYS A 42 -1.91 5.75 -14.49
N THR A 43 -1.68 4.52 -14.92
CA THR A 43 -2.61 3.73 -15.75
C THR A 43 -3.62 2.91 -14.96
N ALA A 44 -3.43 2.76 -13.64
CA ALA A 44 -4.24 1.91 -12.77
C ALA A 44 -5.72 2.37 -12.59
N PRO A 45 -6.08 3.66 -12.63
CA PRO A 45 -7.46 4.10 -12.40
C PRO A 45 -8.52 3.35 -13.22
N LYS A 46 -8.23 3.01 -14.47
CA LYS A 46 -9.15 2.23 -15.32
C LYS A 46 -9.44 0.85 -14.71
N LYS A 47 -8.44 0.19 -14.14
CA LYS A 47 -8.58 -1.12 -13.49
C LYS A 47 -9.29 -1.02 -12.16
N LEU A 48 -9.02 0.02 -11.38
CA LEU A 48 -9.72 0.30 -10.13
C LEU A 48 -11.21 0.52 -10.38
N VAL A 49 -11.59 1.32 -11.38
CA VAL A 49 -12.99 1.53 -11.77
C VAL A 49 -13.63 0.22 -12.25
N ALA A 50 -12.93 -0.59 -13.03
CA ALA A 50 -13.45 -1.90 -13.46
C ALA A 50 -13.66 -2.84 -12.25
N ALA A 51 -12.76 -2.84 -11.29
CA ALA A 51 -12.86 -3.62 -10.07
C ALA A 51 -14.05 -3.20 -9.19
N ILE A 52 -14.30 -1.89 -9.06
CA ILE A 52 -15.46 -1.35 -8.34
C ILE A 52 -16.76 -1.81 -8.99
N LYS A 53 -16.85 -1.67 -10.32
CA LYS A 53 -18.03 -2.11 -11.09
C LYS A 53 -18.27 -3.63 -10.99
N TYR A 54 -17.20 -4.41 -10.96
CA TYR A 54 -17.30 -5.86 -10.74
C TYR A 54 -17.90 -6.20 -9.38
N LEU A 55 -17.61 -5.42 -8.35
CA LEU A 55 -18.22 -5.51 -7.02
C LEU A 55 -19.66 -4.94 -6.98
N LYS A 56 -20.22 -4.55 -8.12
CA LYS A 56 -21.55 -3.90 -8.25
C LYS A 56 -21.66 -2.62 -7.40
N LYS A 57 -20.57 -1.84 -7.36
CA LYS A 57 -20.44 -0.58 -6.67
C LYS A 57 -20.20 0.57 -7.65
N ASP A 58 -20.44 1.80 -7.19
CA ASP A 58 -20.15 3.02 -7.92
C ASP A 58 -18.77 3.58 -7.51
N PRO A 59 -17.99 4.18 -8.42
CA PRO A 59 -16.76 4.86 -8.03
C PRO A 59 -16.94 5.89 -6.90
N SER A 60 -18.08 6.56 -6.83
CA SER A 60 -18.40 7.50 -5.75
C SER A 60 -18.60 6.85 -4.37
N ASP A 61 -18.71 5.51 -4.30
CA ASP A 61 -18.70 4.79 -3.02
C ASP A 61 -17.32 4.82 -2.34
N ILE A 62 -16.24 5.13 -3.07
CA ILE A 62 -14.93 5.36 -2.45
C ILE A 62 -14.96 6.67 -1.68
N LYS A 63 -15.01 6.58 -0.35
CA LYS A 63 -15.01 7.74 0.56
C LYS A 63 -13.65 8.06 1.13
N ARG A 64 -12.71 7.09 1.08
CA ARG A 64 -11.37 7.22 1.66
C ARG A 64 -10.33 6.65 0.72
N VAL A 65 -9.21 7.34 0.58
CA VAL A 65 -8.01 6.86 -0.09
C VAL A 65 -6.86 6.91 0.92
N LEU A 66 -6.26 5.78 1.19
CA LEU A 66 -5.13 5.65 2.10
C LEU A 66 -3.87 5.31 1.28
N PHE A 67 -2.74 5.84 1.68
CA PHE A 67 -1.46 5.51 1.06
C PHE A 67 -0.57 4.74 2.03
N THR A 68 0.09 3.71 1.51
CA THR A 68 1.21 3.09 2.21
C THR A 68 2.42 4.00 2.16
N HIS A 69 2.69 4.59 1.00
CA HIS A 69 3.75 5.56 0.76
C HIS A 69 3.56 6.29 -0.59
N SER A 70 4.47 7.18 -0.96
CA SER A 70 4.33 8.15 -2.06
C SER A 70 5.06 7.78 -3.36
N HIS A 71 5.54 6.54 -3.53
CA HIS A 71 6.11 6.16 -4.82
C HIS A 71 5.06 6.14 -5.93
N ASP A 72 5.49 6.35 -7.16
CA ASP A 72 4.60 6.53 -8.33
C ASP A 72 3.80 5.28 -8.70
N ASP A 73 4.25 4.10 -8.30
CA ASP A 73 3.49 2.85 -8.46
C ASP A 73 2.44 2.61 -7.34
N HIS A 74 2.39 3.50 -6.35
CA HIS A 74 1.36 3.55 -5.30
C HIS A 74 0.48 4.80 -5.41
N ALA A 75 1.08 5.95 -5.69
CA ALA A 75 0.40 7.24 -5.75
C ALA A 75 0.16 7.74 -7.19
N GLY A 76 0.71 7.08 -8.21
CA GLY A 76 0.65 7.55 -9.60
C GLY A 76 -0.75 7.70 -10.18
N GLY A 77 -1.69 6.85 -9.75
CA GLY A 77 -3.10 6.91 -10.16
C GLY A 77 -3.96 7.90 -9.36
N ALA A 78 -3.43 8.47 -8.27
CA ALA A 78 -4.20 9.18 -7.26
C ALA A 78 -5.00 10.35 -7.79
N ALA A 79 -4.37 11.30 -8.47
CA ALA A 79 -5.07 12.47 -8.98
C ALA A 79 -6.23 12.09 -9.92
N LYS A 80 -6.02 11.09 -10.80
CA LYS A 80 -7.05 10.66 -11.74
C LYS A 80 -8.18 9.89 -11.05
N ILE A 81 -7.88 9.04 -10.06
CA ILE A 81 -8.96 8.35 -9.35
C ILE A 81 -9.74 9.33 -8.47
N ILE A 82 -9.09 10.29 -7.82
CA ILE A 82 -9.75 11.34 -7.03
C ILE A 82 -10.69 12.19 -7.91
N GLU A 83 -10.26 12.54 -9.13
CA GLU A 83 -11.13 13.24 -10.10
C GLU A 83 -12.40 12.43 -10.42
N ILE A 84 -12.28 11.10 -10.54
CA ILE A 84 -13.41 10.21 -10.88
C ILE A 84 -14.35 10.03 -9.68
N ILE A 85 -13.81 9.88 -8.47
CA ILE A 85 -14.61 9.56 -7.27
C ILE A 85 -15.13 10.80 -6.55
N GLY A 86 -14.64 11.99 -6.88
CA GLY A 86 -15.03 13.25 -6.27
C GLY A 86 -14.08 13.71 -5.16
N SER A 87 -14.59 13.93 -3.97
CA SER A 87 -13.82 14.51 -2.84
C SER A 87 -13.66 13.51 -1.69
N PRO A 88 -12.87 12.45 -1.84
CA PRO A 88 -12.62 11.50 -0.75
C PRO A 88 -11.76 12.15 0.33
N LYS A 89 -11.79 11.60 1.55
CA LYS A 89 -10.72 11.84 2.50
C LYS A 89 -9.45 11.13 2.04
N VAL A 90 -8.31 11.83 2.11
CA VAL A 90 -7.00 11.31 1.69
C VAL A 90 -6.09 11.22 2.90
N TYR A 91 -5.63 10.01 3.19
CA TYR A 91 -4.85 9.69 4.36
C TYR A 91 -3.43 9.26 3.99
N ALA A 92 -2.45 9.81 4.70
CA ALA A 92 -1.06 9.38 4.63
C ALA A 92 -0.38 9.62 5.98
N HIS A 93 0.70 8.91 6.25
CA HIS A 93 1.51 9.20 7.42
C HIS A 93 2.04 10.64 7.37
N GLU A 94 2.14 11.30 8.52
CA GLU A 94 2.55 12.71 8.57
C GLU A 94 3.89 13.00 7.90
N ALA A 95 4.86 12.08 8.01
CA ALA A 95 6.15 12.19 7.36
C ALA A 95 6.11 11.94 5.85
N GLU A 96 5.01 11.40 5.31
CA GLU A 96 4.82 11.11 3.89
C GLU A 96 4.03 12.21 3.16
N ALA A 97 3.20 12.96 3.90
CA ALA A 97 2.27 13.94 3.32
C ALA A 97 2.95 14.94 2.38
N GLN A 98 4.11 15.47 2.75
CA GLN A 98 4.84 16.45 1.93
C GLN A 98 5.22 15.93 0.53
N TYR A 99 5.51 14.63 0.40
CA TYR A 99 5.86 14.02 -0.89
C TYR A 99 4.62 13.86 -1.77
N LEU A 100 3.51 13.42 -1.21
CA LEU A 100 2.22 13.35 -1.90
C LEU A 100 1.76 14.74 -2.36
N GLU A 101 1.91 15.75 -1.51
CA GLU A 101 1.50 17.13 -1.80
C GLU A 101 2.44 17.83 -2.79
N SER A 102 3.69 17.40 -2.90
CA SER A 102 4.63 17.91 -3.92
C SER A 102 4.62 17.09 -5.22
N GLY A 103 4.05 15.89 -5.23
CA GLY A 103 4.08 14.97 -6.38
C GLY A 103 5.46 14.41 -6.68
N LYS A 104 6.33 14.33 -5.67
CA LYS A 104 7.71 13.86 -5.80
C LYS A 104 7.93 12.64 -4.92
N ASN A 105 8.70 11.69 -5.42
CA ASN A 105 9.18 10.58 -4.61
C ASN A 105 10.14 11.06 -3.52
N PRO A 106 10.21 10.39 -2.37
CA PRO A 106 11.25 10.61 -1.37
C PRO A 106 12.66 10.35 -1.93
N PRO A 107 13.69 10.97 -1.34
CA PRO A 107 15.07 10.77 -1.79
C PRO A 107 15.51 9.32 -1.60
N ARG A 108 16.35 8.84 -2.50
CA ARG A 108 16.93 7.49 -2.46
C ARG A 108 18.16 7.45 -1.56
N ASP A 109 18.41 6.29 -0.96
CA ASP A 109 19.65 6.01 -0.22
C ASP A 109 20.83 5.85 -1.18
N LEU A 110 21.62 6.91 -1.32
CA LEU A 110 22.81 6.89 -2.18
C LEU A 110 24.02 6.21 -1.51
N THR A 111 23.95 5.88 -0.23
CA THR A 111 25.03 5.16 0.49
C THR A 111 25.00 3.68 0.17
N HIS A 112 23.85 3.15 -0.22
CA HIS A 112 23.72 1.76 -0.65
C HIS A 112 24.13 1.61 -2.13
N LEU A 113 24.91 0.57 -2.45
CA LEU A 113 25.48 0.34 -3.79
C LEU A 113 24.43 0.42 -4.91
N ALA A 114 23.26 -0.20 -4.71
CA ALA A 114 22.17 -0.17 -5.69
C ALA A 114 21.63 1.26 -5.87
N GLY A 115 21.38 2.03 -4.80
CA GLY A 115 20.93 3.41 -4.88
C GLY A 115 21.94 4.30 -5.61
N PHE A 116 23.22 4.07 -5.37
CA PHE A 116 24.29 4.79 -6.08
C PHE A 116 24.26 4.55 -7.60
N PHE A 117 24.08 3.32 -8.07
CA PHE A 117 23.96 3.03 -9.50
C PHE A 117 22.69 3.59 -10.12
N PHE A 118 21.58 3.59 -9.39
CA PHE A 118 20.30 4.11 -9.87
C PHE A 118 20.12 5.63 -9.70
N ARG A 119 21.14 6.37 -9.19
CA ARG A 119 21.06 7.83 -8.97
C ARG A 119 20.76 8.65 -10.23
N PHE A 120 21.14 8.12 -11.40
CA PHE A 120 20.89 8.78 -12.68
C PHE A 120 19.56 8.39 -13.34
N THR A 121 18.83 7.42 -12.80
CA THR A 121 17.49 7.11 -13.31
C THR A 121 16.53 8.23 -12.89
N PRO A 122 15.64 8.66 -13.78
CA PRO A 122 14.64 9.66 -13.42
C PRO A 122 13.86 9.24 -12.17
N GLU A 123 13.69 10.17 -11.25
CA GLU A 123 12.76 9.97 -10.14
C GLU A 123 11.34 9.91 -10.68
N GLY A 124 10.54 8.98 -10.17
CA GLY A 124 9.11 8.92 -10.46
C GLY A 124 8.44 10.23 -10.06
N LYS A 125 7.47 10.65 -10.87
CA LYS A 125 6.66 11.85 -10.60
C LYS A 125 5.19 11.50 -10.83
N PHE A 126 4.36 12.05 -9.99
CA PHE A 126 2.91 11.96 -10.13
C PHE A 126 2.27 13.32 -9.88
N ASN A 127 1.01 13.47 -10.20
CA ASN A 127 0.32 14.73 -9.96
C ASN A 127 0.13 14.93 -8.44
N PRO A 128 0.48 16.11 -7.90
CA PRO A 128 0.27 16.44 -6.49
C PRO A 128 -1.16 16.16 -6.04
N ILE A 129 -1.31 15.68 -4.82
CA ILE A 129 -2.60 15.43 -4.19
C ILE A 129 -2.60 15.97 -2.76
N LYS A 130 -3.70 16.60 -2.37
CA LYS A 130 -3.85 17.13 -1.01
C LYS A 130 -4.11 15.98 -0.03
N VAL A 131 -3.30 15.88 1.02
CA VAL A 131 -3.55 15.01 2.17
C VAL A 131 -4.50 15.74 3.12
N THR A 132 -5.64 15.12 3.44
CA THR A 132 -6.66 15.73 4.32
C THR A 132 -6.50 15.29 5.77
N ASP A 133 -6.01 14.08 5.99
CA ASP A 133 -5.91 13.46 7.31
C ASP A 133 -4.51 12.80 7.45
N LYS A 134 -3.75 13.23 8.44
CA LYS A 134 -2.42 12.69 8.72
C LYS A 134 -2.49 11.52 9.69
N LEU A 135 -1.79 10.45 9.36
CA LEU A 135 -1.72 9.22 10.15
C LEU A 135 -0.46 9.24 11.03
N ILE A 136 -0.56 8.56 12.18
CA ILE A 136 0.54 8.32 13.11
C ILE A 136 0.64 6.82 13.44
N ASP A 137 1.79 6.40 13.94
CA ASP A 137 2.03 4.98 14.34
C ASP A 137 1.00 4.51 15.37
N LYS A 138 0.58 3.26 15.26
CA LYS A 138 -0.38 2.58 16.14
C LYS A 138 -1.80 3.15 16.15
N GLN A 139 -2.10 4.19 15.37
CA GLN A 139 -3.47 4.68 15.21
C GLN A 139 -4.37 3.57 14.68
N VAL A 140 -5.56 3.41 15.25
CA VAL A 140 -6.60 2.51 14.74
C VAL A 140 -7.71 3.34 14.13
N LEU A 141 -7.91 3.17 12.82
CA LEU A 141 -9.01 3.80 12.09
C LEU A 141 -10.27 2.94 12.20
N PRO A 142 -11.46 3.54 12.33
CA PRO A 142 -12.73 2.82 12.32
C PRO A 142 -13.11 2.40 10.89
N ILE A 143 -12.29 1.57 10.27
CA ILE A 143 -12.40 1.09 8.89
C ILE A 143 -12.37 -0.43 8.91
N GLY A 144 -13.37 -1.08 8.33
CA GLY A 144 -13.41 -2.52 8.13
C GLY A 144 -13.31 -3.35 9.42
N GLY A 145 -13.83 -2.87 10.55
CA GLY A 145 -13.69 -3.54 11.83
C GLY A 145 -12.36 -3.28 12.55
N GLY A 146 -11.64 -2.24 12.14
CA GLY A 146 -10.37 -1.79 12.74
C GLY A 146 -9.19 -1.93 11.76
N LEU A 147 -8.67 -0.80 11.32
CA LEU A 147 -7.47 -0.75 10.48
C LEU A 147 -6.35 -0.04 11.24
N GLN A 148 -5.40 -0.81 11.75
CA GLN A 148 -4.28 -0.27 12.51
C GLN A 148 -3.14 0.16 11.58
N VAL A 149 -2.64 1.36 11.81
CA VAL A 149 -1.47 1.93 11.14
C VAL A 149 -0.20 1.43 11.82
N ILE A 150 0.72 0.87 11.06
CA ILE A 150 2.03 0.42 11.54
C ILE A 150 3.09 1.23 10.80
N HIS A 151 3.70 2.20 11.44
CA HIS A 151 4.78 2.98 10.84
C HIS A 151 6.03 2.11 10.67
N THR A 152 6.41 1.87 9.43
CA THR A 152 7.55 1.04 9.00
C THR A 152 8.49 1.82 8.08
N PRO A 153 9.12 2.91 8.60
CA PRO A 153 9.98 3.76 7.81
C PRO A 153 11.21 3.04 7.28
N GLY A 154 11.80 3.61 6.25
CA GLY A 154 13.03 3.13 5.62
C GLY A 154 12.87 2.95 4.12
N HIS A 155 11.78 2.32 3.65
CA HIS A 155 11.45 2.35 2.23
C HIS A 155 11.18 3.80 1.80
N THR A 156 10.28 4.46 2.50
CA THR A 156 10.16 5.93 2.52
C THR A 156 10.13 6.42 3.98
N PRO A 157 10.28 7.74 4.25
CA PRO A 157 10.27 8.25 5.63
C PRO A 157 8.93 8.03 6.34
N GLY A 158 7.81 8.10 5.62
CA GLY A 158 6.48 7.92 6.18
C GLY A 158 5.80 6.62 5.75
N HIS A 159 6.57 5.62 5.27
CA HIS A 159 6.02 4.34 4.88
C HIS A 159 5.24 3.68 6.01
N VAL A 160 4.04 3.19 5.71
CA VAL A 160 3.20 2.44 6.65
C VAL A 160 2.76 1.11 6.06
N SER A 161 2.61 0.15 6.95
CA SER A 161 1.85 -1.08 6.73
C SER A 161 0.51 -0.97 7.44
N TYR A 162 -0.49 -1.74 7.03
CA TYR A 162 -1.80 -1.72 7.68
C TYR A 162 -2.17 -3.11 8.19
N LEU A 163 -2.62 -3.18 9.44
CA LEU A 163 -3.21 -4.40 9.99
C LEU A 163 -4.74 -4.26 10.03
N HIS A 164 -5.41 -5.01 9.17
CA HIS A 164 -6.87 -5.16 9.21
C HIS A 164 -7.22 -6.16 10.30
N GLN A 165 -7.63 -5.64 11.47
CA GLN A 165 -7.76 -6.41 12.72
C GLN A 165 -8.82 -7.50 12.61
N GLU A 166 -10.01 -7.18 12.07
CA GLU A 166 -11.10 -8.11 11.94
C GLU A 166 -10.73 -9.37 11.16
N SER A 167 -10.04 -9.24 10.03
CA SER A 167 -9.63 -10.37 9.21
C SER A 167 -8.24 -10.91 9.53
N LYS A 168 -7.56 -10.34 10.51
CA LYS A 168 -6.15 -10.68 10.84
C LYS A 168 -5.26 -10.67 9.58
N THR A 169 -5.40 -9.62 8.76
CA THR A 169 -4.63 -9.46 7.52
C THR A 169 -3.66 -8.29 7.64
N LEU A 170 -2.38 -8.58 7.48
CA LEU A 170 -1.32 -7.57 7.36
C LEU A 170 -1.13 -7.19 5.90
N ILE A 171 -1.33 -5.92 5.54
CA ILE A 171 -0.95 -5.32 4.27
C ILE A 171 0.44 -4.70 4.48
N THR A 172 1.47 -5.28 3.85
CA THR A 172 2.87 -4.99 4.18
C THR A 172 3.39 -3.66 3.64
N GLY A 173 2.68 -3.05 2.66
CA GLY A 173 3.32 -2.03 1.84
C GLY A 173 4.59 -2.57 1.21
N ASP A 174 5.58 -1.71 1.04
CA ASP A 174 6.87 -2.04 0.43
C ASP A 174 7.96 -2.39 1.45
N SER A 175 7.59 -2.83 2.65
CA SER A 175 8.55 -3.43 3.58
C SER A 175 9.08 -4.76 3.07
N VAL A 176 8.19 -5.60 2.52
CA VAL A 176 8.51 -6.90 1.95
C VAL A 176 7.62 -7.21 0.74
N PHE A 177 8.16 -7.94 -0.22
CA PHE A 177 7.52 -8.40 -1.45
C PHE A 177 7.29 -9.89 -1.44
N ASN A 178 6.30 -10.37 -2.21
CA ASN A 178 6.10 -11.79 -2.46
C ASN A 178 6.11 -12.07 -3.96
N PHE A 179 7.17 -12.68 -4.46
CA PHE A 179 7.26 -13.06 -5.88
C PHE A 179 6.51 -14.35 -6.21
N GLY A 180 5.72 -14.90 -5.27
CA GLY A 180 5.00 -16.17 -5.41
C GLY A 180 5.87 -17.37 -4.98
N PHE A 181 7.08 -17.46 -5.47
CA PHE A 181 8.03 -18.53 -5.12
C PHE A 181 8.94 -18.18 -3.92
N LYS A 182 9.09 -16.89 -3.61
CA LYS A 182 9.85 -16.41 -2.44
C LYS A 182 9.35 -15.06 -1.94
N ILE A 183 9.49 -14.85 -0.63
CA ILE A 183 9.40 -13.53 0.02
C ILE A 183 10.78 -12.86 -0.12
N ALA A 184 10.80 -11.57 -0.35
CA ALA A 184 12.01 -10.78 -0.49
C ALA A 184 11.84 -9.39 0.15
N TRP A 185 12.94 -8.77 0.50
CA TRP A 185 12.96 -7.37 0.85
C TRP A 185 12.58 -6.49 -0.34
N SER A 186 12.11 -5.28 -0.07
CA SER A 186 11.95 -4.26 -1.10
C SER A 186 13.28 -3.98 -1.82
N LEU A 187 13.19 -3.38 -3.00
CA LEU A 187 14.38 -3.06 -3.77
C LEU A 187 15.14 -1.90 -3.10
N SER A 188 16.35 -2.18 -2.63
CA SER A 188 17.19 -1.19 -1.93
C SER A 188 17.45 0.08 -2.74
N ALA A 189 17.45 -0.02 -4.06
CA ALA A 189 17.61 1.11 -4.99
C ALA A 189 16.53 2.18 -4.88
N PHE A 190 15.37 1.83 -4.31
CA PHE A 190 14.23 2.75 -4.15
C PHE A 190 13.98 3.12 -2.69
N CYS A 191 14.75 2.58 -1.75
CA CYS A 191 14.62 2.93 -0.33
C CYS A 191 15.31 4.26 -0.02
N THR A 192 14.76 5.01 0.93
CA THR A 192 15.41 6.15 1.58
C THR A 192 16.48 5.67 2.58
N ASN A 193 16.23 4.54 3.25
CA ASN A 193 17.18 3.85 4.12
C ASN A 193 16.84 2.35 4.17
N PHE A 194 17.57 1.56 3.40
CA PHE A 194 17.28 0.13 3.26
C PHE A 194 17.47 -0.66 4.57
N ASN A 195 18.46 -0.30 5.37
CA ASN A 195 18.70 -0.98 6.65
C ASN A 195 17.57 -0.70 7.65
N GLN A 196 17.13 0.56 7.73
CA GLN A 196 15.96 0.93 8.53
C GLN A 196 14.70 0.20 8.07
N SER A 197 14.48 0.05 6.76
CA SER A 197 13.32 -0.68 6.22
C SER A 197 13.29 -2.14 6.71
N LYS A 198 14.44 -2.80 6.73
CA LYS A 198 14.56 -4.17 7.28
C LYS A 198 14.29 -4.21 8.78
N GLU A 199 14.88 -3.28 9.52
CA GLU A 199 14.73 -3.20 10.97
C GLU A 199 13.28 -2.95 11.38
N THR A 200 12.62 -2.00 10.74
CA THR A 200 11.23 -1.65 11.08
C THR A 200 10.22 -2.72 10.68
N ALA A 201 10.51 -3.54 9.66
CA ALA A 201 9.69 -4.68 9.29
C ALA A 201 9.65 -5.77 10.38
N LEU A 202 10.62 -5.81 11.30
CA LEU A 202 10.59 -6.72 12.45
C LEU A 202 9.39 -6.48 13.38
N LYS A 203 8.79 -5.28 13.35
CA LYS A 203 7.52 -5.00 14.06
C LYS A 203 6.41 -6.01 13.71
N PHE A 204 6.45 -6.60 12.51
CA PHE A 204 5.46 -7.59 12.09
C PHE A 204 5.44 -8.85 12.98
N LEU A 205 6.55 -9.17 13.64
CA LEU A 205 6.65 -10.34 14.51
C LEU A 205 5.71 -10.23 15.74
N ASP A 206 5.46 -9.00 16.20
CA ASP A 206 4.64 -8.73 17.38
C ASP A 206 3.14 -8.57 17.05
N LEU A 207 2.76 -8.51 15.76
CA LEU A 207 1.39 -8.32 15.35
C LEU A 207 0.60 -9.63 15.32
N ASP A 208 -0.71 -9.57 15.60
CA ASP A 208 -1.62 -10.71 15.49
C ASP A 208 -2.28 -10.74 14.10
N PHE A 209 -1.68 -11.50 13.17
CA PHE A 209 -2.22 -11.74 11.84
C PHE A 209 -1.98 -13.19 11.40
N ASP A 210 -2.77 -13.67 10.45
CA ASP A 210 -2.57 -14.95 9.78
C ASP A 210 -2.37 -14.80 8.28
N THR A 211 -3.05 -13.82 7.67
CA THR A 211 -2.91 -13.50 6.24
C THR A 211 -1.90 -12.37 6.04
N ALA A 212 -0.98 -12.55 5.08
CA ALA A 212 -0.08 -11.50 4.61
C ALA A 212 -0.45 -11.07 3.19
N ALA A 213 -0.79 -9.81 2.99
CA ALA A 213 -1.10 -9.21 1.70
C ALA A 213 0.01 -8.24 1.30
N PHE A 214 0.44 -8.31 0.05
CA PHE A 214 1.59 -7.59 -0.46
C PHE A 214 1.16 -6.59 -1.54
N THR A 215 1.70 -5.40 -1.49
CA THR A 215 1.59 -4.42 -2.58
C THR A 215 2.28 -4.92 -3.83
N HIS A 216 3.33 -5.75 -3.67
CA HIS A 216 4.02 -6.45 -4.75
C HIS A 216 3.94 -7.96 -4.59
N GLY A 217 3.07 -8.58 -5.39
CA GLY A 217 2.90 -10.02 -5.46
C GLY A 217 1.60 -10.58 -4.87
N PRO A 218 1.42 -11.89 -4.93
CA PRO A 218 0.22 -12.55 -4.40
C PRO A 218 0.20 -12.55 -2.87
N HIS A 219 -0.99 -12.48 -2.27
CA HIS A 219 -1.15 -12.64 -0.84
C HIS A 219 -0.95 -14.10 -0.39
N ILE A 220 -0.66 -14.29 0.88
CA ILE A 220 -0.56 -15.59 1.55
C ILE A 220 -1.72 -15.67 2.54
N GLN A 221 -2.74 -16.45 2.22
CA GLN A 221 -4.02 -16.43 2.95
C GLN A 221 -3.96 -17.11 4.31
N LYS A 222 -3.22 -18.17 4.47
CA LYS A 222 -3.02 -18.86 5.74
C LYS A 222 -1.54 -19.10 5.97
N GLY A 223 -1.12 -18.96 7.23
CA GLY A 223 0.28 -19.11 7.60
C GLY A 223 1.18 -17.98 7.09
N GLY A 224 0.61 -16.83 6.75
CA GLY A 224 1.36 -15.64 6.33
C GLY A 224 2.33 -15.18 7.40
N LYS A 225 1.89 -15.16 8.67
CA LYS A 225 2.75 -14.81 9.81
C LYS A 225 3.95 -15.75 9.94
N GLN A 226 3.73 -17.07 9.84
CA GLN A 226 4.79 -18.07 9.96
C GLN A 226 5.82 -17.91 8.81
N LYS A 227 5.35 -17.67 7.58
CA LYS A 227 6.24 -17.44 6.44
C LYS A 227 7.02 -16.13 6.57
N LEU A 228 6.38 -15.04 7.02
CA LEU A 228 7.07 -13.78 7.29
C LEU A 228 8.08 -13.95 8.43
N LYS A 229 7.70 -14.60 9.53
CA LYS A 229 8.63 -14.89 10.62
C LYS A 229 9.88 -15.62 10.12
N LYS A 230 9.71 -16.71 9.36
CA LYS A 230 10.85 -17.47 8.79
C LYS A 230 11.75 -16.62 7.87
N PHE A 231 11.19 -15.60 7.22
CA PHE A 231 11.94 -14.71 6.33
C PHE A 231 12.68 -13.62 7.12
N LEU A 232 12.06 -13.09 8.19
CA LEU A 232 12.56 -11.96 8.97
C LEU A 232 13.59 -12.38 10.03
N THR A 233 13.60 -13.65 10.46
CA THR A 233 14.53 -14.23 11.45
C THR A 233 15.48 -15.24 10.83
#